data_bd2d0653bc7f49f96f962c7411cf0cd9
#
_entry.id   bd2d0653bc7f49f96f962c7411cf0cd9
#
_cell.length_a   1.000
_cell.length_b   1.000
_cell.length_c   1.000
_cell.angle_alpha   90.00
_cell.angle_beta   90.00
_cell.angle_gamma   90.00
#
_symmetry.space_group_name_H-M   'P 1'
#
loop_
_entity.id
_entity.type
_entity.pdbx_description
1 polymer ?
#
loop_
_entity_poly.entity_id
_entity_poly.type
_entity_poly.pdbx_seq_one_letter_code
_entity_poly.pdbx_strand_id
1 'polypeptide(L)'
;MNPSTSNQIHIERLVLSKLRGFCAGVVRAIDVVEKALEVCGKPVYVRHEIIHNRYVVNDLRKKGAIFVEELDDVPNDSWLIFSAHGVSPQLRQLAQQRNLKVIDATCPLVTKVHLEAIKYAKRGYTIILIGHIDHVETIGTMGEAPEAIQVVGNIFEAQSISVQNPDKV
;
A
#
# COMPACT_ATOMS: atom_id res chain seq x y z
N MET A 1 21.28 5.05 -46.43
CA MET A 1 20.38 5.45 -45.29
C MET A 1 19.10 4.66 -45.48
N ASN A 2 18.91 3.61 -44.72
CA ASN A 2 17.69 2.80 -44.76
C ASN A 2 16.69 3.43 -43.80
N PRO A 3 15.43 3.71 -44.20
CA PRO A 3 14.41 4.16 -43.27
C PRO A 3 14.02 2.99 -42.35
N SER A 4 14.07 3.24 -41.06
CA SER A 4 13.59 2.35 -40.00
C SER A 4 12.11 1.99 -40.26
N THR A 5 11.86 0.75 -40.61
CA THR A 5 10.51 0.17 -40.58
C THR A 5 9.99 0.19 -39.15
N SER A 6 9.17 1.17 -38.84
CA SER A 6 8.35 1.15 -37.62
C SER A 6 7.43 -0.08 -37.72
N ASN A 7 7.66 -1.07 -36.86
CA ASN A 7 6.71 -2.16 -36.66
C ASN A 7 5.40 -1.57 -36.11
N GLN A 8 4.51 -1.17 -37.00
CA GLN A 8 3.15 -0.81 -36.62
C GLN A 8 2.43 -2.09 -36.20
N ILE A 9 2.12 -2.20 -34.89
CA ILE A 9 1.27 -3.26 -34.37
C ILE A 9 -0.13 -3.00 -34.91
N HIS A 10 -0.61 -3.88 -35.79
CA HIS A 10 -1.98 -3.80 -36.30
C HIS A 10 -2.90 -4.57 -35.33
N ILE A 11 -3.79 -3.87 -34.65
CA ILE A 11 -4.79 -4.47 -33.75
C ILE A 11 -6.07 -4.71 -34.57
N GLU A 12 -6.38 -5.96 -34.85
CA GLU A 12 -7.59 -6.34 -35.60
C GLU A 12 -8.86 -6.34 -34.74
N ARG A 13 -8.71 -6.63 -33.44
CA ARG A 13 -9.86 -6.74 -32.53
C ARG A 13 -9.47 -6.35 -31.11
N LEU A 14 -10.32 -5.50 -30.49
CA LEU A 14 -10.26 -5.15 -29.07
C LEU A 14 -11.52 -5.69 -28.37
N VAL A 15 -11.32 -6.53 -27.35
CA VAL A 15 -12.41 -7.06 -26.53
C VAL A 15 -12.32 -6.48 -25.13
N LEU A 16 -13.34 -5.75 -24.72
CA LEU A 16 -13.45 -5.18 -23.39
C LEU A 16 -14.26 -6.11 -22.48
N SER A 17 -13.74 -6.42 -21.29
CA SER A 17 -14.49 -7.13 -20.27
C SER A 17 -15.73 -6.31 -19.85
N LYS A 18 -16.85 -7.00 -19.60
CA LYS A 18 -18.06 -6.38 -19.08
C LYS A 18 -17.85 -5.80 -17.67
N LEU A 19 -17.14 -6.54 -16.82
CA LEU A 19 -16.72 -6.09 -15.50
C LEU A 19 -15.28 -5.56 -15.61
N ARG A 20 -15.12 -4.25 -15.48
CA ARG A 20 -13.83 -3.56 -15.58
C ARG A 20 -13.84 -2.27 -14.76
N GLY A 21 -12.67 -1.80 -14.40
CA GLY A 21 -12.46 -0.57 -13.63
C GLY A 21 -11.74 -0.86 -12.32
N PHE A 22 -11.64 0.15 -11.49
CA PHE A 22 -11.05 0.06 -10.16
C PHE A 22 -12.05 -0.48 -9.13
N CYS A 23 -11.55 -1.18 -8.12
CA CYS A 23 -12.36 -1.52 -6.94
C CYS A 23 -12.64 -0.28 -6.09
N ALA A 24 -13.63 -0.37 -5.20
CA ALA A 24 -14.02 0.76 -4.34
C ALA A 24 -12.87 1.28 -3.47
N GLY A 25 -11.96 0.39 -3.01
CA GLY A 25 -10.78 0.79 -2.22
C GLY A 25 -9.81 1.66 -3.01
N VAL A 26 -9.56 1.30 -4.28
CA VAL A 26 -8.70 2.07 -5.20
C VAL A 26 -9.35 3.43 -5.53
N VAL A 27 -10.65 3.45 -5.88
CA VAL A 27 -11.37 4.70 -6.15
C VAL A 27 -11.28 5.63 -4.94
N ARG A 28 -11.60 5.13 -3.74
CA ARG A 28 -11.50 5.91 -2.50
C ARG A 28 -10.10 6.48 -2.27
N ALA A 29 -9.04 5.70 -2.50
CA ALA A 29 -7.68 6.16 -2.28
C ALA A 29 -7.30 7.30 -3.24
N ILE A 30 -7.70 7.23 -4.50
CA ILE A 30 -7.50 8.31 -5.49
C ILE A 30 -8.27 9.56 -5.07
N ASP A 31 -9.55 9.41 -4.74
CA ASP A 31 -10.43 10.51 -4.32
C ASP A 31 -9.88 11.25 -3.08
N VAL A 32 -9.28 10.51 -2.14
CA VAL A 32 -8.65 11.09 -0.94
C VAL A 32 -7.50 12.02 -1.33
N VAL A 33 -6.62 11.63 -2.25
CA VAL A 33 -5.50 12.47 -2.69
C VAL A 33 -6.02 13.70 -3.43
N GLU A 34 -6.96 13.53 -4.36
CA GLU A 34 -7.54 14.64 -5.12
C GLU A 34 -8.22 15.63 -4.19
N LYS A 35 -9.02 15.13 -3.24
CA LYS A 35 -9.71 15.98 -2.26
C LYS A 35 -8.75 16.71 -1.32
N ALA A 36 -7.68 16.04 -0.89
CA ALA A 36 -6.66 16.67 -0.08
C ALA A 36 -5.96 17.81 -0.84
N LEU A 37 -5.64 17.63 -2.12
CA LEU A 37 -5.06 18.68 -2.96
C LEU A 37 -5.99 19.91 -3.11
N GLU A 38 -7.30 19.68 -3.16
CA GLU A 38 -8.30 20.77 -3.22
C GLU A 38 -8.43 21.52 -1.89
N VAL A 39 -8.51 20.78 -0.77
CA VAL A 39 -8.89 21.36 0.55
C VAL A 39 -7.65 21.85 1.31
N CYS A 40 -6.56 21.09 1.28
CA CYS A 40 -5.36 21.40 2.06
C CYS A 40 -4.37 22.28 1.29
N GLY A 41 -4.55 22.41 -0.03
CA GLY A 41 -3.61 23.09 -0.90
C GLY A 41 -2.39 22.21 -1.25
N LYS A 42 -1.51 22.75 -2.11
CA LYS A 42 -0.31 22.06 -2.57
C LYS A 42 0.92 22.56 -1.80
N PRO A 43 1.92 21.73 -1.57
CA PRO A 43 1.97 20.29 -1.87
C PRO A 43 1.25 19.42 -0.84
N VAL A 44 0.79 18.24 -1.27
CA VAL A 44 0.37 17.15 -0.40
C VAL A 44 1.32 15.98 -0.62
N TYR A 45 1.90 15.45 0.43
CA TYR A 45 2.82 14.32 0.38
C TYR A 45 2.03 13.01 0.48
N VAL A 46 2.45 12.00 -0.29
CA VAL A 46 1.85 10.66 -0.29
C VAL A 46 2.95 9.66 -0.03
N ARG A 47 2.84 8.92 1.07
CA ARG A 47 3.81 7.89 1.44
C ARG A 47 3.59 6.67 0.56
N HIS A 48 4.62 6.30 -0.22
CA HIS A 48 4.60 5.27 -1.24
C HIS A 48 3.57 5.58 -2.35
N GLU A 49 3.51 4.76 -3.42
CA GLU A 49 2.46 4.90 -4.44
C GLU A 49 1.09 4.74 -3.80
N ILE A 50 0.12 5.60 -4.13
CA ILE A 50 -1.23 5.51 -3.56
C ILE A 50 -1.90 4.17 -3.88
N ILE A 51 -1.59 3.64 -5.05
CA ILE A 51 -1.94 2.34 -5.59
C ILE A 51 -0.87 1.94 -6.62
N HIS A 52 -0.72 0.65 -6.90
CA HIS A 52 0.21 0.16 -7.92
C HIS A 52 -0.30 0.42 -9.35
N ASN A 53 -0.38 1.70 -9.73
CA ASN A 53 -0.78 2.11 -11.08
C ASN A 53 -0.02 3.38 -11.50
N ARG A 54 0.99 3.21 -12.35
CA ARG A 54 1.84 4.30 -12.84
C ARG A 54 1.07 5.45 -13.49
N TYR A 55 -0.01 5.15 -14.20
CA TYR A 55 -0.81 6.17 -14.87
C TYR A 55 -1.48 7.09 -13.84
N VAL A 56 -2.12 6.50 -12.83
CA VAL A 56 -2.76 7.24 -11.73
C VAL A 56 -1.74 8.04 -10.94
N VAL A 57 -0.61 7.41 -10.55
CA VAL A 57 0.46 8.09 -9.81
C VAL A 57 0.99 9.31 -10.58
N ASN A 58 1.23 9.17 -11.89
CA ASN A 58 1.71 10.27 -12.71
C ASN A 58 0.66 11.39 -12.89
N ASP A 59 -0.62 11.05 -12.95
CA ASP A 59 -1.70 12.03 -13.01
C ASP A 59 -1.78 12.84 -11.72
N LEU A 60 -1.74 12.17 -10.56
CA LEU A 60 -1.73 12.83 -9.26
C LEU A 60 -0.48 13.70 -9.04
N ARG A 61 0.70 13.27 -9.54
CA ARG A 61 1.91 14.13 -9.54
C ARG A 61 1.69 15.41 -10.31
N LYS A 62 1.10 15.36 -11.50
CA LYS A 62 0.76 16.54 -12.30
C LYS A 62 -0.23 17.46 -11.56
N LYS A 63 -1.12 16.89 -10.76
CA LYS A 63 -2.08 17.64 -9.93
C LYS A 63 -1.43 18.28 -8.70
N GLY A 64 -0.20 17.88 -8.33
CA GLY A 64 0.59 18.48 -7.25
C GLY A 64 0.84 17.59 -6.05
N ALA A 65 0.54 16.28 -6.12
CA ALA A 65 0.94 15.32 -5.12
C ALA A 65 2.44 14.99 -5.23
N ILE A 66 3.13 14.89 -4.10
CA ILE A 66 4.54 14.51 -4.00
C ILE A 66 4.60 13.12 -3.36
N PHE A 67 5.06 12.15 -4.14
CA PHE A 67 5.22 10.77 -3.64
C PHE A 67 6.61 10.60 -3.04
N VAL A 68 6.67 10.10 -1.82
CA VAL A 68 7.89 9.87 -1.03
C VAL A 68 7.94 8.44 -0.53
N GLU A 69 9.15 7.89 -0.42
CA GLU A 69 9.35 6.56 0.15
C GLU A 69 9.64 6.65 1.65
N GLU A 70 10.40 7.66 2.08
CA GLU A 70 10.75 7.85 3.48
C GLU A 70 10.05 9.09 4.06
N LEU A 71 9.72 9.03 5.35
CA LEU A 71 9.12 10.18 6.03
C LEU A 71 10.10 11.34 6.20
N ASP A 72 11.40 11.07 6.13
CA ASP A 72 12.44 12.09 6.24
C ASP A 72 12.43 13.07 5.07
N ASP A 73 11.88 12.66 3.93
CA ASP A 73 11.67 13.51 2.76
C ASP A 73 10.47 14.45 2.90
N VAL A 74 9.66 14.30 3.97
CA VAL A 74 8.47 15.13 4.21
C VAL A 74 8.84 16.25 5.19
N PRO A 75 8.65 17.53 4.84
CA PRO A 75 8.85 18.63 5.81
C PRO A 75 7.89 18.51 7.00
N ASN A 76 8.36 18.89 8.20
CA ASN A 76 7.51 18.90 9.39
C ASN A 76 6.26 19.77 9.15
N ASP A 77 5.18 19.47 9.87
CA ASP A 77 3.89 20.16 9.79
C ASP A 77 3.17 20.05 8.44
N SER A 78 3.70 19.24 7.51
CA SER A 78 3.10 19.02 6.19
C SER A 78 1.91 18.05 6.21
N TRP A 79 1.08 18.12 5.17
CA TRP A 79 0.05 17.12 4.93
C TRP A 79 0.66 15.85 4.34
N LEU A 80 0.38 14.73 4.98
CA LEU A 80 0.85 13.39 4.57
C LEU A 80 -0.34 12.46 4.40
N ILE A 81 -0.39 11.76 3.27
CA ILE A 81 -1.38 10.70 3.03
C ILE A 81 -0.68 9.34 3.14
N PHE A 82 -1.22 8.45 3.97
CA PHE A 82 -0.89 7.03 3.92
C PHE A 82 -1.65 6.35 2.79
N SER A 83 -0.93 5.57 1.98
CA SER A 83 -1.49 4.92 0.80
C SER A 83 -2.53 3.84 1.12
N ALA A 84 -3.20 3.32 0.10
CA ALA A 84 -4.20 2.26 0.24
C ALA A 84 -3.66 0.98 0.90
N HIS A 85 -2.33 0.77 0.85
CA HIS A 85 -1.65 -0.43 1.34
C HIS A 85 -1.59 -0.55 2.88
N GLY A 86 -1.90 0.55 3.60
CA GLY A 86 -1.73 0.63 5.05
C GLY A 86 -0.27 0.84 5.46
N VAL A 87 -0.09 1.10 6.74
CA VAL A 87 1.24 1.35 7.33
C VAL A 87 1.34 0.72 8.72
N SER A 88 2.56 0.42 9.15
CA SER A 88 2.81 -0.10 10.49
C SER A 88 2.52 0.93 11.60
N PRO A 89 2.27 0.49 12.85
CA PRO A 89 2.14 1.39 13.99
C PRO A 89 3.35 2.28 14.20
N GLN A 90 4.56 1.78 13.95
CA GLN A 90 5.81 2.51 14.08
C GLN A 90 5.84 3.71 13.14
N LEU A 91 5.39 3.52 11.88
CA LEU A 91 5.35 4.62 10.91
C LEU A 91 4.30 5.69 11.30
N ARG A 92 3.15 5.27 11.85
CA ARG A 92 2.13 6.20 12.37
C ARG A 92 2.70 7.03 13.52
N GLN A 93 3.44 6.39 14.45
CA GLN A 93 4.07 7.07 15.57
C GLN A 93 5.13 8.08 15.10
N LEU A 94 5.96 7.70 14.14
CA LEU A 94 6.97 8.58 13.55
C LEU A 94 6.33 9.82 12.90
N ALA A 95 5.25 9.64 12.16
CA ALA A 95 4.51 10.75 11.56
C ALA A 95 3.96 11.73 12.62
N GLN A 96 3.46 11.20 13.75
CA GLN A 96 3.01 12.01 14.88
C GLN A 96 4.16 12.79 15.54
N GLN A 97 5.30 12.16 15.77
CA GLN A 97 6.48 12.83 16.37
C GLN A 97 6.99 13.99 15.51
N ARG A 98 6.77 13.93 14.19
CA ARG A 98 7.12 14.98 13.24
C ARG A 98 6.00 16.02 13.02
N ASN A 99 4.92 15.97 13.80
CA ASN A 99 3.75 16.83 13.67
C ASN A 99 3.11 16.82 12.27
N LEU A 100 3.22 15.68 11.53
CA LEU A 100 2.63 15.59 10.21
C LEU A 100 1.10 15.53 10.32
N LYS A 101 0.42 16.25 9.44
CA LYS A 101 -1.05 16.25 9.33
C LYS A 101 -1.49 15.06 8.49
N VAL A 102 -1.75 13.93 9.17
CA VAL A 102 -1.97 12.65 8.49
C VAL A 102 -3.41 12.50 8.01
N ILE A 103 -3.57 12.09 6.76
CA ILE A 103 -4.82 11.58 6.18
C ILE A 103 -4.61 10.12 5.82
N ASP A 104 -5.40 9.21 6.38
CA ASP A 104 -5.28 7.78 6.16
C ASP A 104 -6.19 7.31 5.01
N ALA A 105 -5.59 6.95 3.88
CA ALA A 105 -6.27 6.39 2.72
C ALA A 105 -6.25 4.86 2.68
N THR A 106 -5.81 4.19 3.75
CA THR A 106 -5.78 2.73 3.83
C THR A 106 -7.11 2.11 3.39
N CYS A 107 -7.03 1.11 2.52
CA CYS A 107 -8.20 0.38 2.08
C CYS A 107 -8.89 -0.30 3.28
N PRO A 108 -10.22 -0.21 3.43
CA PRO A 108 -10.93 -0.86 4.55
C PRO A 108 -10.69 -2.36 4.64
N LEU A 109 -10.41 -3.04 3.53
CA LEU A 109 -10.05 -4.46 3.54
C LEU A 109 -8.67 -4.70 4.14
N VAL A 110 -7.70 -3.83 3.89
CA VAL A 110 -6.38 -3.88 4.52
C VAL A 110 -6.50 -3.60 6.01
N THR A 111 -7.28 -2.58 6.40
CA THR A 111 -7.58 -2.31 7.81
C THR A 111 -8.17 -3.53 8.50
N LYS A 112 -9.06 -4.26 7.83
CA LYS A 112 -9.64 -5.51 8.37
C LYS A 112 -8.56 -6.55 8.61
N VAL A 113 -7.62 -6.76 7.68
CA VAL A 113 -6.49 -7.69 7.85
C VAL A 113 -5.64 -7.30 9.05
N HIS A 114 -5.29 -6.02 9.20
CA HIS A 114 -4.54 -5.51 10.35
C HIS A 114 -5.26 -5.81 11.68
N LEU A 115 -6.57 -5.54 11.75
CA LEU A 115 -7.37 -5.81 12.95
C LEU A 115 -7.47 -7.30 13.26
N GLU A 116 -7.55 -8.16 12.26
CA GLU A 116 -7.53 -9.62 12.44
C GLU A 116 -6.18 -10.09 12.95
N ALA A 117 -5.07 -9.58 12.40
CA ALA A 117 -3.72 -9.87 12.88
C ALA A 117 -3.59 -9.54 14.38
N ILE A 118 -3.97 -8.33 14.79
CA ILE A 118 -3.97 -7.89 16.19
C ILE A 118 -4.83 -8.82 17.06
N LYS A 119 -6.04 -9.16 16.59
CA LYS A 119 -7.01 -9.99 17.33
C LYS A 119 -6.47 -11.40 17.57
N TYR A 120 -5.90 -12.04 16.54
CA TYR A 120 -5.40 -13.40 16.67
C TYR A 120 -4.09 -13.45 17.46
N ALA A 121 -3.20 -12.46 17.27
CA ALA A 121 -1.99 -12.34 18.09
C ALA A 121 -2.32 -12.24 19.59
N LYS A 122 -3.30 -11.40 19.98
CA LYS A 122 -3.78 -11.27 21.37
C LYS A 122 -4.36 -12.58 21.95
N ARG A 123 -4.79 -13.49 21.10
CA ARG A 123 -5.30 -14.82 21.50
C ARG A 123 -4.20 -15.88 21.57
N GLY A 124 -2.96 -15.51 21.29
CA GLY A 124 -1.79 -16.39 21.29
C GLY A 124 -1.69 -17.28 20.05
N TYR A 125 -2.24 -16.86 18.91
CA TYR A 125 -2.07 -17.55 17.64
C TYR A 125 -0.76 -17.15 16.98
N THR A 126 -0.12 -18.09 16.31
CA THR A 126 0.88 -17.82 15.28
C THR A 126 0.16 -17.53 13.99
N ILE A 127 0.54 -16.45 13.31
CA ILE A 127 -0.08 -16.03 12.06
C ILE A 127 0.93 -16.27 10.94
N ILE A 128 0.53 -17.05 9.94
CA ILE A 128 1.32 -17.27 8.73
C ILE A 128 0.83 -16.29 7.66
N LEU A 129 1.66 -15.31 7.36
CA LEU A 129 1.38 -14.31 6.33
C LEU A 129 2.06 -14.73 5.03
N ILE A 130 1.28 -15.10 4.02
CA ILE A 130 1.79 -15.47 2.71
C ILE A 130 1.95 -14.21 1.85
N GLY A 131 3.18 -13.88 1.48
CA GLY A 131 3.49 -12.69 0.69
C GLY A 131 4.99 -12.41 0.59
N HIS A 132 5.37 -11.41 -0.19
CA HIS A 132 6.75 -10.96 -0.29
C HIS A 132 7.09 -10.08 0.91
N ILE A 133 8.19 -10.39 1.59
CA ILE A 133 8.59 -9.70 2.84
C ILE A 133 8.79 -8.20 2.64
N ASP A 134 9.26 -7.79 1.48
CA ASP A 134 9.52 -6.39 1.13
C ASP A 134 8.28 -5.63 0.62
N HIS A 135 7.15 -6.32 0.48
CA HIS A 135 5.93 -5.66 0.00
C HIS A 135 5.32 -4.77 1.08
N VAL A 136 4.89 -3.57 0.71
CA VAL A 136 4.39 -2.56 1.66
C VAL A 136 3.21 -3.04 2.50
N GLU A 137 2.30 -3.85 1.95
CA GLU A 137 1.18 -4.44 2.70
C GLU A 137 1.66 -5.49 3.70
N THR A 138 2.68 -6.28 3.33
CA THR A 138 3.30 -7.28 4.22
C THR A 138 3.97 -6.57 5.39
N ILE A 139 4.76 -5.53 5.12
CA ILE A 139 5.43 -4.72 6.14
C ILE A 139 4.40 -4.07 7.08
N GLY A 140 3.33 -3.50 6.53
CA GLY A 140 2.26 -2.89 7.30
C GLY A 140 1.58 -3.89 8.24
N THR A 141 1.17 -5.03 7.71
CA THR A 141 0.49 -6.10 8.47
C THR A 141 1.41 -6.72 9.53
N MET A 142 2.65 -7.04 9.16
CA MET A 142 3.66 -7.60 10.08
C MET A 142 3.92 -6.65 11.24
N GLY A 143 3.94 -5.35 10.98
CA GLY A 143 4.15 -4.33 12.03
C GLY A 143 3.05 -4.29 13.09
N GLU A 144 1.84 -4.78 12.81
CA GLU A 144 0.75 -4.82 13.79
C GLU A 144 0.94 -5.89 14.87
N ALA A 145 1.65 -6.98 14.56
CA ALA A 145 1.91 -8.08 15.51
C ALA A 145 3.21 -8.82 15.16
N PRO A 146 4.39 -8.16 15.24
CA PRO A 146 5.65 -8.70 14.72
C PRO A 146 6.07 -10.01 15.39
N GLU A 147 5.76 -10.19 16.68
CA GLU A 147 6.10 -11.42 17.43
C GLU A 147 5.19 -12.61 17.08
N ALA A 148 4.04 -12.38 16.49
CA ALA A 148 3.05 -13.42 16.18
C ALA A 148 3.02 -13.78 14.69
N ILE A 149 3.59 -12.94 13.82
CA ILE A 149 3.51 -13.11 12.36
C ILE A 149 4.81 -13.69 11.82
N GLN A 150 4.68 -14.77 11.04
CA GLN A 150 5.75 -15.34 10.24
C GLN A 150 5.40 -15.16 8.76
N VAL A 151 6.28 -14.50 8.00
CA VAL A 151 6.09 -14.27 6.57
C VAL A 151 6.63 -15.45 5.76
N VAL A 152 5.89 -15.85 4.74
CA VAL A 152 6.24 -16.93 3.83
C VAL A 152 6.07 -16.45 2.39
N GLY A 153 7.17 -16.34 1.67
CA GLY A 153 7.19 -15.89 0.28
C GLY A 153 7.17 -17.00 -0.76
N ASN A 154 7.50 -18.24 -0.36
CA ASN A 154 7.61 -19.38 -1.27
C ASN A 154 7.46 -20.72 -0.57
N ILE A 155 7.41 -21.81 -1.37
CA ILE A 155 7.18 -23.17 -0.89
C ILE A 155 8.31 -23.69 0.02
N PHE A 156 9.55 -23.25 -0.19
CA PHE A 156 10.69 -23.70 0.62
C PHE A 156 10.64 -23.08 2.01
N GLU A 157 10.27 -21.81 2.11
CA GLU A 157 10.04 -21.14 3.38
C GLU A 157 8.85 -21.77 4.13
N ALA A 158 7.77 -22.13 3.41
CA ALA A 158 6.63 -22.83 3.98
C ALA A 158 7.01 -24.18 4.62
N GLN A 159 7.95 -24.91 4.01
CA GLN A 159 8.44 -26.19 4.54
C GLN A 159 9.32 -26.03 5.78
N SER A 160 9.92 -24.85 5.99
CA SER A 160 10.81 -24.56 7.12
C SER A 160 10.12 -23.87 8.29
N ILE A 161 8.84 -23.55 8.17
CA ILE A 161 8.07 -22.92 9.25
C ILE A 161 8.07 -23.80 10.50
N SER A 162 8.31 -23.18 11.63
CA SER A 162 8.17 -23.80 12.95
C SER A 162 7.06 -23.11 13.73
N VAL A 163 6.08 -23.87 14.18
CA VAL A 163 4.95 -23.37 14.98
C VAL A 163 4.99 -24.01 16.35
N GLN A 164 4.97 -23.21 17.41
CA GLN A 164 5.03 -23.70 18.78
C GLN A 164 3.76 -24.49 19.17
N ASN A 165 2.61 -24.03 18.71
CA ASN A 165 1.31 -24.68 18.98
C ASN A 165 0.52 -24.82 17.67
N PRO A 166 0.46 -26.05 17.08
CA PRO A 166 -0.27 -26.29 15.84
C PRO A 166 -1.79 -26.06 15.93
N ASP A 167 -2.36 -26.09 17.14
CA ASP A 167 -3.79 -25.83 17.33
C ASP A 167 -4.13 -24.32 17.30
N LYS A 168 -3.10 -23.49 17.26
CA LYS A 168 -3.22 -22.02 17.25
C LYS A 168 -2.43 -21.39 16.09
N VAL A 169 -2.82 -21.78 14.88
CA VAL A 169 -2.28 -21.20 13.66
C VAL A 169 -3.41 -20.59 12.83
#